data_cbae0e60abdefb12b3e72180153020d2
#
_entry.id   cbae0e60abdefb12b3e72180153020d2
#
_cell.length_a   1.000
_cell.length_b   1.000
_cell.length_c   1.000
_cell.angle_alpha   90.00
_cell.angle_beta   90.00
_cell.angle_gamma   90.00
#
_symmetry.space_group_name_H-M   'P 1'
#
loop_
_entity.id
_entity.type
_entity.pdbx_description
1 polymer ?
#
loop_
_entity_poly.entity_id
_entity_poly.type
_entity_poly.pdbx_seq_one_letter_code
_entity_poly.pdbx_strand_id
1 'polypeptide(L)' 'MLIAADIGNTNIVIGFFKDGNFLFSRRLHTGPPQSVDEYEMLLRGMLFAFNGDLDTAEIGVVASVLPELTGVFISLRK' A
#
# COMPACT_ATOMS: atom_id res chain seq x y z
N MET A 1 -8.88 -4.20 8.11
CA MET A 1 -8.58 -4.16 6.68
C MET A 1 -7.13 -4.55 6.45
N LEU A 2 -6.88 -5.34 5.43
CA LEU A 2 -5.53 -5.72 5.03
C LEU A 2 -5.18 -5.00 3.73
N ILE A 3 -3.99 -4.39 3.70
CA ILE A 3 -3.44 -3.75 2.51
C ILE A 3 -2.22 -4.54 2.08
N ALA A 4 -2.24 -5.09 0.88
CA ALA A 4 -1.15 -5.88 0.35
C ALA A 4 -0.51 -5.17 -0.84
N ALA A 5 0.81 -4.99 -0.78
CA ALA A 5 1.56 -4.30 -1.83
C ALA A 5 2.43 -5.28 -2.61
N ASP A 6 2.33 -5.24 -3.93
CA ASP A 6 3.18 -5.96 -4.86
C ASP A 6 4.01 -4.92 -5.60
N ILE A 7 5.30 -4.84 -5.27
CA ILE A 7 6.20 -3.78 -5.74
C ILE A 7 7.04 -4.29 -6.90
N GLY A 8 6.70 -3.85 -8.10
CA GLY A 8 7.45 -4.16 -9.31
C GLY A 8 8.34 -3.01 -9.78
N ASN A 9 9.09 -3.23 -10.86
CA ASN A 9 9.97 -2.21 -11.42
C ASN A 9 9.24 -1.01 -12.00
N THR A 10 8.06 -1.23 -12.57
CA THR A 10 7.29 -0.17 -13.25
C THR A 10 6.04 0.23 -12.48
N ASN A 11 5.47 -0.69 -11.74
CA ASN A 11 4.21 -0.44 -11.04
C ASN A 11 4.22 -1.06 -9.65
N ILE A 12 3.49 -0.41 -8.76
CA ILE A 12 3.13 -0.96 -7.46
C ILE A 12 1.64 -1.24 -7.51
N VAL A 13 1.24 -2.49 -7.28
CA VAL A 13 -0.18 -2.85 -7.20
C VAL A 13 -0.54 -3.02 -5.74
N ILE A 14 -1.55 -2.29 -5.30
CA ILE A 14 -2.01 -2.32 -3.92
C ILE A 14 -3.40 -2.92 -3.89
N GLY A 15 -3.53 -4.05 -3.21
CA GLY A 15 -4.80 -4.73 -3.01
C GLY A 15 -5.35 -4.43 -1.62
N PHE A 16 -6.67 -4.25 -1.54
CA PHE A 16 -7.37 -3.94 -0.30
C PHE A 16 -8.34 -5.07 0.00
N PHE A 17 -8.26 -5.61 1.22
CA PHE A 17 -9.07 -6.75 1.66
C PHE A 17 -9.74 -6.42 2.99
N LYS A 18 -10.95 -6.90 3.16
CA LYS A 18 -11.68 -6.78 4.42
C LYS A 18 -12.33 -8.11 4.74
N ASP A 19 -12.09 -8.60 5.96
CA ASP A 19 -12.65 -9.88 6.43
C ASP A 19 -12.34 -11.04 5.47
N GLY A 20 -11.12 -11.03 4.90
CA GLY A 20 -10.68 -12.06 3.96
C GLY A 20 -11.20 -11.88 2.55
N ASN A 21 -12.00 -10.87 2.25
CA ASN A 21 -12.57 -10.62 0.93
C ASN A 21 -11.83 -9.50 0.23
N PHE A 22 -11.51 -9.73 -1.05
CA PHE A 22 -10.93 -8.71 -1.91
C PHE A 22 -11.95 -7.61 -2.17
N LEU A 23 -11.58 -6.35 -1.95
CA LEU A 23 -12.43 -5.21 -2.21
C LEU A 23 -12.10 -4.55 -3.55
N PHE A 24 -10.86 -4.11 -3.70
CA PHE A 24 -10.40 -3.42 -4.91
C PHE A 24 -8.89 -3.35 -4.91
N SER A 25 -8.32 -2.97 -6.05
CA SER A 25 -6.88 -2.71 -6.15
C SER A 25 -6.64 -1.36 -6.82
N ARG A 26 -5.45 -0.83 -6.57
CA ARG A 26 -4.97 0.40 -7.21
C ARG A 26 -3.56 0.18 -7.69
N ARG A 27 -3.22 0.83 -8.78
CA ARG A 27 -1.88 0.75 -9.37
C ARG A 27 -1.23 2.12 -9.27
N LEU A 28 0.00 2.13 -8.75
CA LEU A 28 0.83 3.32 -8.73
C LEU A 28 2.02 3.11 -9.66
N HIS A 29 2.43 4.16 -10.34
CA HIS A 29 3.65 4.09 -11.14
C HIS A 29 4.86 4.09 -10.20
N THR A 30 5.79 3.15 -10.44
CA THR A 30 7.04 3.09 -9.71
C THR A 30 7.98 4.11 -10.32
N GLY A 31 8.08 5.28 -9.71
CA GLY A 31 9.02 6.32 -10.12
C GLY A 31 10.12 6.46 -9.09
N PRO A 32 10.72 7.66 -8.99
CA PRO A 32 11.64 7.94 -7.91
C PRO A 32 10.96 7.65 -6.57
N PRO A 33 11.68 7.05 -5.61
CA PRO A 33 11.07 6.70 -4.33
C PRO A 33 10.45 7.92 -3.65
N GLN A 34 9.22 7.76 -3.16
CA GLN A 34 8.57 8.78 -2.36
C GLN A 34 8.85 8.50 -0.89
N SER A 35 8.63 9.51 -0.07
CA SER A 35 8.80 9.37 1.37
C SER A 35 7.68 8.51 1.97
N VAL A 36 7.88 8.05 3.21
CA VAL A 36 6.85 7.34 3.97
C VAL A 36 5.59 8.20 4.07
N ASP A 37 5.75 9.50 4.33
CA ASP A 37 4.62 10.42 4.47
C ASP A 37 3.83 10.55 3.17
N GLU A 38 4.50 10.58 2.03
CA GLU A 38 3.84 10.68 0.73
C GLU A 38 3.02 9.42 0.43
N TYR A 39 3.57 8.24 0.70
CA TYR A 39 2.83 6.99 0.52
C TYR A 39 1.67 6.88 1.51
N GLU A 40 1.86 7.35 2.74
CA GLU A 40 0.78 7.38 3.72
C GLU A 40 -0.39 8.22 3.22
N MET A 41 -0.11 9.40 2.68
CA MET A 41 -1.16 10.28 2.13
C MET A 41 -1.91 9.60 0.97
N LEU A 42 -1.19 8.93 0.09
CA LEU A 42 -1.81 8.22 -1.03
C LEU A 42 -2.74 7.11 -0.53
N LEU A 43 -2.29 6.31 0.44
CA LEU A 43 -3.09 5.23 0.98
C LEU A 43 -4.32 5.75 1.72
N ARG A 44 -4.18 6.83 2.49
CA ARG A 44 -5.33 7.44 3.16
C ARG A 44 -6.36 7.96 2.16
N GLY A 45 -5.90 8.55 1.06
CA GLY A 45 -6.79 9.00 0.00
C GLY A 45 -7.55 7.86 -0.66
N MET A 46 -6.87 6.74 -0.93
CA MET A 46 -7.51 5.55 -1.50
C MET A 46 -8.56 4.96 -0.56
N LEU A 47 -8.25 4.89 0.73
CA LEU A 47 -9.14 4.32 1.73
C LEU A 47 -10.35 5.20 2.01
N PHE A 48 -10.21 6.50 1.85
CA PHE A 48 -11.29 7.45 2.13
C PHE A 48 -12.56 7.11 1.36
N ALA A 49 -12.43 6.70 0.10
CA ALA A 49 -13.57 6.36 -0.75
C ALA A 49 -14.37 5.17 -0.23
N PHE A 50 -13.80 4.36 0.66
CA PHE A 50 -14.41 3.15 1.19
C PHE A 50 -14.58 3.22 2.71
N ASN A 51 -14.50 4.42 3.28
CA ASN A 51 -14.58 4.64 4.71
C ASN A 51 -13.57 3.80 5.50
N GLY A 52 -12.42 3.51 4.87
CA GLY A 52 -11.35 2.76 5.51
C GLY A 52 -10.49 3.65 6.38
N ASP A 53 -9.82 3.04 7.36
CA ASP A 53 -8.97 3.74 8.30
C ASP A 53 -7.57 3.10 8.27
N LEU A 54 -6.59 3.86 7.82
CA LEU A 54 -5.21 3.38 7.73
C LEU A 54 -4.65 3.03 9.12
N ASP A 55 -5.07 3.72 10.15
CA ASP A 55 -4.54 3.49 11.50
C ASP A 55 -4.91 2.12 12.07
N THR A 56 -6.00 1.53 11.57
CA THR A 56 -6.43 0.19 11.98
C THR A 56 -6.11 -0.88 10.94
N ALA A 57 -5.52 -0.50 9.81
CA ALA A 57 -5.21 -1.43 8.74
C ALA A 57 -3.90 -2.17 9.01
N GLU A 58 -3.83 -3.42 8.54
CA GLU A 58 -2.58 -4.17 8.47
C GLU A 58 -1.99 -3.99 7.07
N ILE A 59 -0.68 -3.77 7.01
CA ILE A 59 0.02 -3.57 5.75
C ILE A 59 1.07 -4.65 5.58
N GLY A 60 1.04 -5.32 4.43
CA GLY A 60 2.01 -6.34 4.08
C GLY A 60 2.58 -6.13 2.69
N VAL A 61 3.81 -6.59 2.48
CA VAL A 61 4.44 -6.62 1.16
C VAL A 61 4.42 -8.06 0.67
N VAL A 62 3.71 -8.30 -0.44
CA VAL A 62 3.58 -9.64 -1.02
C VAL A 62 4.83 -10.01 -1.81
N ALA A 63 5.31 -9.06 -2.63
CA ALA A 63 6.51 -9.24 -3.42
C ALA A 63 7.15 -7.88 -3.67
N SER A 64 8.48 -7.86 -3.78
CA SER A 64 9.17 -6.60 -4.06
C SER A 64 10.48 -6.88 -4.78
N VAL A 65 10.72 -6.11 -5.85
CA VAL A 65 12.01 -6.07 -6.55
C VAL A 65 12.80 -4.81 -6.20
N LEU A 66 12.26 -3.95 -5.35
CA LEU A 66 12.88 -2.69 -4.92
C LEU A 66 12.95 -2.66 -3.39
N PRO A 67 14.08 -3.08 -2.80
CA PRO A 67 14.21 -3.18 -1.34
C PRO A 67 13.95 -1.87 -0.59
N GLU A 68 14.32 -0.73 -1.15
CA GLU A 68 14.09 0.56 -0.52
C GLU A 68 12.61 0.88 -0.37
N LEU A 69 11.78 0.47 -1.33
CA LEU A 69 10.33 0.65 -1.22
C LEU A 69 9.72 -0.35 -0.24
N THR A 70 10.28 -1.55 -0.15
CA THR A 70 9.86 -2.53 0.85
C THR A 70 9.98 -1.93 2.25
N GLY A 71 11.11 -1.27 2.53
CA GLY A 71 11.32 -0.61 3.82
C GLY A 71 10.30 0.49 4.09
N VAL A 72 9.96 1.27 3.06
CA VAL A 72 8.96 2.34 3.19
C VAL A 72 7.60 1.77 3.58
N PHE A 73 7.14 0.72 2.88
CA PHE A 73 5.83 0.13 3.19
C PHE A 73 5.80 -0.56 4.56
N ILE A 74 6.90 -1.19 4.96
CA ILE A 74 7.00 -1.78 6.30
C ILE A 74 6.93 -0.67 7.37
N SER A 75 7.51 0.48 7.12
CA SER A 75 7.48 1.61 8.04
C SER A 75 6.07 2.17 8.24
N LEU A 76 5.13 1.91 7.33
CA LEU A 76 3.73 2.32 7.47
C LEU A 76 2.95 1.42 8.43
N ARG A 77 3.50 0.27 8.82
CA ARG A 77 2.82 -0.66 9.73
C ARG A 77 2.76 -0.06 11.13
N LYS A 78 1.64 -0.22 11.74
CA LYS A 78 1.40 0.24 13.13
C LYS A 78 1.54 -0.91 14.11
#